data_4945157dca583593e0bd95bb13b84ae6
#
_entry.id   4945157dca583593e0bd95bb13b84ae6
#
_cell.length_a   1.000
_cell.length_b   1.000
_cell.length_c   1.000
_cell.angle_alpha   90.00
_cell.angle_beta   90.00
_cell.angle_gamma   90.00
#
_symmetry.space_group_name_H-M   'P 1'
#
loop_
_entity.id
_entity.type
_entity.pdbx_description
1 polymer ?
#
loop_
_entity_poly.entity_id
_entity_poly.type
_entity_poly.pdbx_seq_one_letter_code
_entity_poly.pdbx_strand_id
1 'polypeptide(L)'
;MTSNNDDHWSCCPNLGDGDERCRSCSVHDLAVCAPLHTEELEQFGILKHHEHYVAGSIIFEEGKPREKMYTLVSGNVRLVKTLNDGRRCITDFVFPGNFLGLSDTNRHILTAEAITPVTLCVFDRTSIDDYFHEHPNIRDRFMEMARLALQRSYESQLILSRLSPIEKVARFLYDLVKRMESSHFNVSPLNLAMNRTDIADHLGLTIETVSRCFSKLKAQGVIQLISNNKVDILNRDLLKQIAAIANEID
;
A
#
# COMPACT_ATOMS: atom_id res chain seq x y z
N MET A 1 -34.08 -10.61 -7.00
CA MET A 1 -33.71 -9.40 -6.26
C MET A 1 -32.69 -9.83 -5.22
N THR A 2 -31.43 -9.91 -5.60
CA THR A 2 -30.30 -10.27 -4.72
C THR A 2 -29.36 -9.07 -4.76
N SER A 3 -29.35 -8.34 -3.66
CA SER A 3 -28.45 -7.21 -3.44
C SER A 3 -27.01 -7.74 -3.31
N ASN A 4 -26.17 -7.46 -4.30
CA ASN A 4 -24.75 -7.63 -4.23
C ASN A 4 -24.18 -6.61 -3.21
N ASN A 5 -23.75 -7.12 -2.08
CA ASN A 5 -23.08 -6.36 -1.04
C ASN A 5 -21.56 -6.52 -1.20
N ASP A 6 -21.01 -6.10 -2.37
CA ASP A 6 -19.58 -6.24 -2.73
C ASP A 6 -18.78 -4.94 -2.54
N ASP A 7 -19.38 -3.90 -1.92
CA ASP A 7 -18.71 -2.59 -1.72
C ASP A 7 -18.17 -2.43 -0.30
N HIS A 8 -17.25 -3.31 0.12
CA HIS A 8 -16.59 -3.20 1.43
C HIS A 8 -15.40 -2.22 1.44
N TRP A 9 -15.25 -1.41 0.39
CA TRP A 9 -14.17 -0.42 0.25
C TRP A 9 -14.64 1.04 0.33
N SER A 10 -15.91 1.30 0.58
CA SER A 10 -16.42 2.67 0.75
C SER A 10 -16.35 3.09 2.22
N CYS A 11 -15.14 3.37 2.70
CA CYS A 11 -14.92 3.90 4.03
C CYS A 11 -15.01 5.43 4.05
N CYS A 12 -16.04 6.03 3.60
CA CYS A 12 -16.50 7.38 3.98
C CYS A 12 -17.68 7.74 3.09
N PRO A 13 -18.92 7.44 3.47
CA PRO A 13 -20.08 7.99 2.79
C PRO A 13 -20.12 9.50 3.05
N ASN A 14 -20.20 10.28 1.97
CA ASN A 14 -20.60 11.69 1.89
C ASN A 14 -20.71 12.46 3.23
N LEU A 15 -19.62 12.67 3.94
CA LEU A 15 -19.53 13.60 5.05
C LEU A 15 -18.95 14.92 4.56
N GLY A 16 -19.57 16.04 4.90
CA GLY A 16 -19.25 17.39 4.46
C GLY A 16 -17.78 17.81 4.63
N ASP A 17 -17.36 18.90 4.04
CA ASP A 17 -16.03 19.49 4.21
C ASP A 17 -15.88 19.94 5.67
N GLY A 18 -15.05 19.25 6.47
CA GLY A 18 -14.80 19.66 7.85
C GLY A 18 -14.30 18.53 8.76
N ASP A 19 -14.13 18.89 9.97
CA ASP A 19 -13.50 18.33 11.14
C ASP A 19 -13.94 16.91 11.56
N GLU A 20 -15.22 16.55 11.34
CA GLU A 20 -15.79 15.26 11.74
C GLU A 20 -15.15 14.07 11.01
N ARG A 21 -14.53 14.29 9.85
CA ARG A 21 -13.92 13.23 9.04
C ARG A 21 -12.67 12.64 9.66
N CYS A 22 -11.86 13.45 10.35
CA CYS A 22 -10.64 12.96 10.98
C CYS A 22 -10.96 12.09 12.18
N ARG A 23 -12.00 12.43 12.97
CA ARG A 23 -12.43 11.66 14.14
C ARG A 23 -13.01 10.29 13.79
N SER A 24 -13.63 10.17 12.61
CA SER A 24 -14.21 8.91 12.10
C SER A 24 -13.38 8.24 11.01
N CYS A 25 -12.12 8.65 10.84
CA CYS A 25 -11.24 8.13 9.79
C CYS A 25 -10.85 6.68 10.07
N SER A 26 -11.18 5.78 9.15
CA SER A 26 -10.92 4.34 9.27
C SER A 26 -9.43 3.98 9.27
N VAL A 27 -8.55 4.90 8.86
CA VAL A 27 -7.10 4.69 8.80
C VAL A 27 -6.33 5.58 9.77
N HIS A 28 -7.02 6.27 10.69
CA HIS A 28 -6.39 7.18 11.65
C HIS A 28 -5.21 6.52 12.37
N ASP A 29 -5.44 5.36 12.99
CA ASP A 29 -4.43 4.66 13.79
C ASP A 29 -3.23 4.15 12.99
N LEU A 30 -3.37 4.08 11.67
CA LEU A 30 -2.31 3.63 10.73
C LEU A 30 -1.55 4.81 10.12
N ALA A 31 -2.19 5.96 10.03
CA ALA A 31 -1.71 7.13 9.30
C ALA A 31 -0.68 7.95 10.09
N VAL A 32 -0.14 8.97 9.45
CA VAL A 32 0.81 9.91 10.06
C VAL A 32 0.19 10.69 11.21
N CYS A 33 -1.13 10.93 11.18
CA CYS A 33 -1.88 11.64 12.21
C CYS A 33 -2.26 10.77 13.44
N ALA A 34 -1.89 9.49 13.48
CA ALA A 34 -2.22 8.59 14.60
C ALA A 34 -1.87 9.13 16.01
N PRO A 35 -0.74 9.86 16.22
CA PRO A 35 -0.41 10.39 17.54
C PRO A 35 -1.19 11.63 17.95
N LEU A 36 -2.01 12.22 17.07
CA LEU A 36 -2.72 13.47 17.33
C LEU A 36 -4.02 13.22 18.14
N HIS A 37 -4.21 14.03 19.16
CA HIS A 37 -5.44 14.05 19.96
C HIS A 37 -6.45 15.07 19.40
N THR A 38 -7.64 15.10 19.96
CA THR A 38 -8.81 15.79 19.40
C THR A 38 -8.53 17.21 18.88
N GLU A 39 -7.92 18.08 19.69
CA GLU A 39 -7.65 19.48 19.31
C GLU A 39 -6.56 19.60 18.25
N GLU A 40 -5.47 18.83 18.38
CA GLU A 40 -4.38 18.79 17.38
C GLU A 40 -4.87 18.20 16.06
N LEU A 41 -5.75 17.18 16.13
CA LEU A 41 -6.33 16.53 14.96
C LEU A 41 -7.23 17.49 14.18
N GLU A 42 -7.94 18.38 14.88
CA GLU A 42 -8.75 19.45 14.28
C GLU A 42 -7.87 20.44 13.53
N GLN A 43 -6.81 20.93 14.16
CA GLN A 43 -5.83 21.83 13.51
C GLN A 43 -5.15 21.17 12.30
N PHE A 44 -4.74 19.92 12.44
CA PHE A 44 -4.16 19.15 11.34
C PHE A 44 -5.19 18.93 10.21
N GLY A 45 -6.45 18.76 10.57
CA GLY A 45 -7.57 18.62 9.64
C GLY A 45 -7.75 19.81 8.69
N ILE A 46 -7.42 21.02 9.12
CA ILE A 46 -7.51 22.25 8.31
C ILE A 46 -6.44 22.27 7.22
N LEU A 47 -5.29 21.64 7.44
CA LEU A 47 -4.16 21.62 6.50
C LEU A 47 -4.39 20.69 5.31
N LYS A 48 -5.44 19.89 5.31
CA LYS A 48 -5.70 18.87 4.30
C LYS A 48 -6.98 19.12 3.52
N HIS A 49 -7.00 18.58 2.31
CA HIS A 49 -8.22 18.33 1.55
C HIS A 49 -8.25 16.89 1.07
N HIS A 50 -9.39 16.46 0.52
CA HIS A 50 -9.50 15.12 -0.06
C HIS A 50 -9.50 15.20 -1.59
N GLU A 51 -8.73 14.30 -2.19
CA GLU A 51 -8.76 14.08 -3.63
C GLU A 51 -9.21 12.64 -3.92
N HIS A 52 -10.00 12.48 -4.98
CA HIS A 52 -10.53 11.20 -5.43
C HIS A 52 -10.03 10.91 -6.84
N TYR A 53 -9.55 9.69 -7.04
CA TYR A 53 -9.05 9.23 -8.33
C TYR A 53 -9.74 7.94 -8.73
N VAL A 54 -10.16 7.84 -10.00
CA VAL A 54 -10.68 6.58 -10.55
C VAL A 54 -9.55 5.59 -10.80
N ALA A 55 -9.87 4.31 -10.90
CA ALA A 55 -8.89 3.27 -11.22
C ALA A 55 -8.16 3.60 -12.55
N GLY A 56 -6.86 3.41 -12.58
CA GLY A 56 -5.99 3.71 -13.72
C GLY A 56 -5.48 5.14 -13.80
N SER A 57 -5.97 6.06 -12.93
CA SER A 57 -5.49 7.45 -12.91
C SER A 57 -4.08 7.57 -12.36
N ILE A 58 -3.33 8.54 -12.88
CA ILE A 58 -2.04 8.96 -12.34
C ILE A 58 -2.31 10.02 -11.25
N ILE A 59 -1.78 9.77 -10.05
CA ILE A 59 -1.86 10.67 -8.90
C ILE A 59 -0.75 11.73 -8.99
N PHE A 60 0.47 11.28 -9.24
CA PHE A 60 1.61 12.12 -9.56
C PHE A 60 2.61 11.38 -10.44
N GLU A 61 3.40 12.11 -11.22
CA GLU A 61 4.36 11.57 -12.17
C GLU A 61 5.80 11.74 -11.72
N GLU A 62 6.64 10.77 -12.05
CA GLU A 62 8.09 10.86 -11.91
C GLU A 62 8.64 12.13 -12.59
N GLY A 63 9.57 12.81 -11.91
CA GLY A 63 10.24 14.01 -12.40
C GLY A 63 9.43 15.30 -12.23
N LYS A 64 8.13 15.25 -11.93
CA LYS A 64 7.32 16.44 -11.65
C LYS A 64 7.65 17.03 -10.27
N PRO A 65 7.41 18.35 -10.06
CA PRO A 65 7.60 18.97 -8.75
C PRO A 65 6.79 18.27 -7.66
N ARG A 66 7.39 18.08 -6.48
CA ARG A 66 6.75 17.52 -5.30
C ARG A 66 6.21 18.65 -4.42
N GLU A 67 5.05 19.14 -4.77
CA GLU A 67 4.36 20.24 -4.07
C GLU A 67 3.39 19.73 -3.01
N LYS A 68 2.97 18.46 -3.12
CA LYS A 68 1.98 17.82 -2.26
C LYS A 68 2.54 16.55 -1.62
N MET A 69 1.95 16.19 -0.49
CA MET A 69 2.15 14.94 0.22
C MET A 69 0.79 14.29 0.45
N TYR A 70 0.75 12.96 0.47
CA TYR A 70 -0.51 12.23 0.46
C TYR A 70 -0.53 11.12 1.50
N THR A 71 -1.67 10.93 2.15
CA THR A 71 -1.99 9.71 2.91
C THR A 71 -3.13 8.98 2.20
N LEU A 72 -2.94 7.69 1.91
CA LEU A 72 -3.97 6.88 1.29
C LEU A 72 -5.04 6.51 2.32
N VAL A 73 -6.27 6.96 2.09
CA VAL A 73 -7.42 6.67 2.98
C VAL A 73 -8.13 5.40 2.54
N SER A 74 -8.37 5.24 1.24
CA SER A 74 -9.02 4.04 0.70
C SER A 74 -8.48 3.69 -0.69
N GLY A 75 -8.65 2.44 -1.10
CA GLY A 75 -8.16 1.91 -2.36
C GLY A 75 -6.72 1.44 -2.30
N ASN A 76 -6.12 1.22 -3.48
CA ASN A 76 -4.75 0.73 -3.63
C ASN A 76 -4.02 1.49 -4.72
N VAL A 77 -2.75 1.77 -4.49
CA VAL A 77 -1.88 2.50 -5.41
C VAL A 77 -0.64 1.65 -5.71
N ARG A 78 -0.12 1.73 -6.93
CA ARG A 78 1.19 1.19 -7.29
C ARG A 78 2.17 2.32 -7.54
N LEU A 79 3.40 2.14 -7.08
CA LEU A 79 4.53 3.02 -7.35
C LEU A 79 5.35 2.44 -8.49
N VAL A 80 5.52 3.20 -9.54
CA VAL A 80 6.10 2.74 -10.80
C VAL A 80 7.34 3.55 -11.13
N LYS A 81 8.39 2.85 -11.55
CA LYS A 81 9.56 3.41 -12.23
C LYS A 81 9.53 3.01 -13.69
N THR A 82 9.67 3.97 -14.59
CA THR A 82 9.79 3.68 -16.02
C THR A 82 11.25 3.86 -16.43
N LEU A 83 11.82 2.83 -17.05
CA LEU A 83 13.18 2.87 -17.61
C LEU A 83 13.19 3.64 -18.94
N ASN A 84 14.37 4.11 -19.36
CA ASN A 84 14.52 4.86 -20.60
C ASN A 84 14.09 4.10 -21.86
N ASP A 85 14.07 2.77 -21.81
CA ASP A 85 13.62 1.90 -22.89
C ASP A 85 12.12 1.57 -22.84
N GLY A 86 11.38 2.22 -21.92
CA GLY A 86 9.93 2.06 -21.75
C GLY A 86 9.50 0.88 -20.87
N ARG A 87 10.44 0.05 -20.40
CA ARG A 87 10.10 -1.01 -19.44
C ARG A 87 9.64 -0.41 -18.11
N ARG A 88 8.59 -0.98 -17.56
CA ARG A 88 8.03 -0.58 -16.26
C ARG A 88 8.55 -1.51 -15.16
N CYS A 89 8.74 -0.95 -13.98
CA CYS A 89 9.01 -1.68 -12.76
C CYS A 89 8.09 -1.16 -11.66
N ILE A 90 7.27 -2.02 -11.09
CA ILE A 90 6.48 -1.68 -9.91
C ILE A 90 7.39 -1.87 -8.69
N THR A 91 7.73 -0.77 -8.04
CA THR A 91 8.64 -0.78 -6.89
C THR A 91 7.94 -1.15 -5.60
N ASP A 92 6.68 -0.71 -5.39
CA ASP A 92 5.86 -1.06 -4.22
C ASP A 92 4.36 -0.92 -4.53
N PHE A 93 3.55 -1.56 -3.69
CA PHE A 93 2.11 -1.36 -3.59
C PHE A 93 1.79 -0.65 -2.29
N VAL A 94 0.98 0.40 -2.37
CA VAL A 94 0.59 1.25 -1.25
C VAL A 94 -0.84 0.92 -0.84
N PHE A 95 -1.05 0.78 0.46
CA PHE A 95 -2.31 0.40 1.10
C PHE A 95 -2.81 1.52 2.00
N PRO A 96 -4.10 1.52 2.39
CA PRO A 96 -4.67 2.50 3.29
C PRO A 96 -3.84 2.70 4.57
N GLY A 97 -3.73 3.94 5.03
CA GLY A 97 -2.89 4.37 6.14
C GLY A 97 -1.45 4.73 5.73
N ASN A 98 -0.97 4.28 4.57
CA ASN A 98 0.39 4.56 4.13
C ASN A 98 0.50 5.94 3.46
N PHE A 99 1.74 6.45 3.52
CA PHE A 99 2.10 7.75 3.01
C PHE A 99 2.67 7.64 1.58
N LEU A 100 2.38 8.63 0.73
CA LEU A 100 2.84 8.74 -0.65
C LEU A 100 3.61 10.04 -0.85
N GLY A 101 4.58 10.02 -1.76
CA GLY A 101 5.37 11.20 -2.08
C GLY A 101 6.62 11.36 -1.21
N LEU A 102 7.10 10.28 -0.56
CA LEU A 102 8.40 10.28 0.11
C LEU A 102 9.52 10.48 -0.91
N SER A 103 10.28 11.55 -0.76
CA SER A 103 11.49 11.83 -1.53
C SER A 103 12.30 12.89 -0.79
N ASP A 104 13.60 12.80 -0.84
CA ASP A 104 14.56 13.81 -0.36
C ASP A 104 14.72 14.97 -1.34
N THR A 105 14.23 14.81 -2.57
CA THR A 105 14.31 15.79 -3.65
C THR A 105 13.02 16.61 -3.77
N ASN A 106 13.11 17.74 -4.50
CA ASN A 106 11.94 18.56 -4.84
C ASN A 106 11.11 17.98 -5.99
N ARG A 107 11.40 16.75 -6.41
CA ARG A 107 10.69 16.05 -7.49
C ARG A 107 10.29 14.66 -7.07
N HIS A 108 9.20 14.16 -7.63
CA HIS A 108 8.81 12.76 -7.46
C HIS A 108 9.83 11.85 -8.16
N ILE A 109 10.30 10.83 -7.46
CA ILE A 109 11.25 9.83 -7.99
C ILE A 109 10.56 8.62 -8.63
N LEU A 110 9.25 8.50 -8.43
CA LEU A 110 8.37 7.45 -8.93
C LEU A 110 7.06 8.08 -9.43
N THR A 111 6.36 7.35 -10.28
CA THR A 111 4.96 7.63 -10.64
C THR A 111 4.03 6.86 -9.71
N ALA A 112 3.00 7.50 -9.18
CA ALA A 112 1.93 6.84 -8.42
C ALA A 112 0.68 6.69 -9.27
N GLU A 113 0.18 5.46 -9.38
CA GLU A 113 -1.00 5.11 -10.18
C GLU A 113 -2.05 4.40 -9.32
N ALA A 114 -3.29 4.83 -9.40
CA ALA A 114 -4.43 4.20 -8.74
C ALA A 114 -4.74 2.83 -9.37
N ILE A 115 -4.69 1.75 -8.59
CA ILE A 115 -5.09 0.40 -9.06
C ILE A 115 -6.61 0.25 -8.99
N THR A 116 -7.20 0.72 -7.90
CA THR A 116 -8.65 0.78 -7.65
C THR A 116 -9.07 2.24 -7.54
N PRO A 117 -10.34 2.58 -7.44
CA PRO A 117 -10.73 3.92 -7.00
C PRO A 117 -10.07 4.24 -5.66
N VAL A 118 -9.47 5.42 -5.51
CA VAL A 118 -8.73 5.83 -4.31
C VAL A 118 -9.25 7.15 -3.75
N THR A 119 -9.17 7.26 -2.44
CA THR A 119 -9.34 8.53 -1.71
C THR A 119 -8.04 8.85 -0.99
N LEU A 120 -7.58 10.08 -1.13
CA LEU A 120 -6.34 10.58 -0.53
C LEU A 120 -6.64 11.77 0.39
N CYS A 121 -5.98 11.81 1.56
CA CYS A 121 -5.74 13.06 2.28
C CYS A 121 -4.52 13.72 1.65
N VAL A 122 -4.68 14.97 1.22
CA VAL A 122 -3.66 15.74 0.49
C VAL A 122 -3.26 16.94 1.33
N PHE A 123 -1.96 17.14 1.46
CA PHE A 123 -1.33 18.22 2.21
C PHE A 123 -0.40 19.00 1.30
N ASP A 124 -0.39 20.33 1.40
CA ASP A 124 0.66 21.11 0.79
C ASP A 124 1.97 20.88 1.53
N ARG A 125 3.06 20.66 0.80
CA ARG A 125 4.36 20.30 1.36
C ARG A 125 4.86 21.33 2.37
N THR A 126 4.79 22.62 2.03
CA THR A 126 5.26 23.69 2.93
C THR A 126 4.48 23.71 4.25
N SER A 127 3.16 23.60 4.19
CA SER A 127 2.30 23.59 5.37
C SER A 127 2.56 22.39 6.28
N ILE A 128 2.81 21.21 5.71
CA ILE A 128 3.10 20.01 6.51
C ILE A 128 4.52 20.03 7.10
N ASP A 129 5.50 20.57 6.35
CA ASP A 129 6.88 20.71 6.84
C ASP A 129 6.91 21.69 8.04
N ASP A 130 6.18 22.80 7.99
CA ASP A 130 6.03 23.75 9.10
C ASP A 130 5.35 23.08 10.30
N TYR A 131 4.26 22.33 10.06
CA TYR A 131 3.55 21.60 11.10
C TYR A 131 4.45 20.57 11.81
N PHE A 132 5.31 19.87 11.09
CA PHE A 132 6.28 18.92 11.67
C PHE A 132 7.32 19.60 12.56
N HIS A 133 7.65 20.87 12.30
CA HIS A 133 8.54 21.65 13.18
C HIS A 133 7.89 21.96 14.53
N GLU A 134 6.60 22.27 14.51
CA GLU A 134 5.85 22.63 15.72
C GLU A 134 5.34 21.42 16.51
N HIS A 135 5.16 20.25 15.84
CA HIS A 135 4.60 19.03 16.44
C HIS A 135 5.55 17.83 16.32
N PRO A 136 6.48 17.63 17.28
CA PRO A 136 7.48 16.56 17.24
C PRO A 136 6.88 15.15 17.19
N ASN A 137 5.73 14.90 17.83
CA ASN A 137 5.05 13.62 17.88
C ASN A 137 4.66 13.11 16.46
N ILE A 138 4.09 13.98 15.64
CA ILE A 138 3.71 13.62 14.25
C ILE A 138 4.94 13.48 13.36
N ARG A 139 5.97 14.33 13.55
CA ARG A 139 7.26 14.19 12.86
C ARG A 139 7.92 12.84 13.17
N ASP A 140 7.93 12.44 14.43
CA ASP A 140 8.53 11.18 14.85
C ASP A 140 7.76 9.98 14.26
N ARG A 141 6.42 10.06 14.18
CA ARG A 141 5.59 9.08 13.48
C ARG A 141 5.91 9.02 11.98
N PHE A 142 6.06 10.17 11.32
CA PHE A 142 6.47 10.23 9.92
C PHE A 142 7.83 9.58 9.69
N MET A 143 8.81 9.85 10.58
CA MET A 143 10.14 9.24 10.51
C MET A 143 10.10 7.73 10.75
N GLU A 144 9.21 7.24 11.61
CA GLU A 144 8.98 5.80 11.80
C GLU A 144 8.44 5.17 10.50
N MET A 145 7.43 5.78 9.88
CA MET A 145 6.89 5.30 8.60
C MET A 145 7.94 5.29 7.49
N ALA A 146 8.82 6.30 7.44
CA ALA A 146 9.93 6.36 6.48
C ALA A 146 10.96 5.24 6.73
N ARG A 147 11.31 4.95 8.00
CA ARG A 147 12.20 3.83 8.36
C ARG A 147 11.61 2.48 7.96
N LEU A 148 10.32 2.26 8.19
CA LEU A 148 9.63 1.06 7.76
C LEU A 148 9.60 0.92 6.23
N ALA A 149 9.43 2.02 5.49
CA ALA A 149 9.51 2.01 4.03
C ALA A 149 10.91 1.64 3.54
N LEU A 150 11.97 2.16 4.17
CA LEU A 150 13.36 1.82 3.87
C LEU A 150 13.65 0.33 4.15
N GLN A 151 13.20 -0.19 5.30
CA GLN A 151 13.35 -1.60 5.63
C GLN A 151 12.70 -2.49 4.57
N ARG A 152 11.47 -2.19 4.14
CA ARG A 152 10.80 -2.90 3.05
C ARG A 152 11.58 -2.87 1.74
N SER A 153 12.25 -1.74 1.45
CA SER A 153 13.11 -1.63 0.27
C SER A 153 14.30 -2.59 0.31
N TYR A 154 14.96 -2.74 1.47
CA TYR A 154 16.03 -3.74 1.65
C TYR A 154 15.51 -5.17 1.51
N GLU A 155 14.35 -5.49 2.09
CA GLU A 155 13.72 -6.79 1.95
C GLU A 155 13.38 -7.10 0.49
N SER A 156 12.85 -6.11 -0.26
CA SER A 156 12.59 -6.25 -1.69
C SER A 156 13.85 -6.54 -2.51
N GLN A 157 14.97 -5.91 -2.21
CA GLN A 157 16.25 -6.21 -2.85
C GLN A 157 16.69 -7.66 -2.61
N LEU A 158 16.54 -8.17 -1.38
CA LEU A 158 16.84 -9.55 -1.04
C LEU A 158 15.93 -10.52 -1.83
N ILE A 159 14.63 -10.25 -1.84
CA ILE A 159 13.63 -11.05 -2.55
C ILE A 159 14.00 -11.14 -4.04
N LEU A 160 14.25 -9.98 -4.67
CA LEU A 160 14.55 -9.92 -6.10
C LEU A 160 15.86 -10.61 -6.47
N SER A 161 16.88 -10.55 -5.62
CA SER A 161 18.23 -11.04 -5.92
C SER A 161 18.46 -12.50 -5.57
N ARG A 162 17.75 -13.08 -4.60
CA ARG A 162 18.09 -14.40 -4.02
C ARG A 162 16.99 -15.44 -4.10
N LEU A 163 15.73 -15.04 -4.09
CA LEU A 163 14.63 -16.00 -4.04
C LEU A 163 14.29 -16.56 -5.43
N SER A 164 13.96 -17.85 -5.47
CA SER A 164 13.38 -18.52 -6.63
C SER A 164 11.97 -17.97 -6.94
N PRO A 165 11.43 -18.17 -8.16
CA PRO A 165 10.11 -17.64 -8.52
C PRO A 165 8.98 -18.04 -7.57
N ILE A 166 8.97 -19.29 -7.08
CA ILE A 166 7.92 -19.72 -6.16
C ILE A 166 8.07 -19.09 -4.77
N GLU A 167 9.29 -18.93 -4.29
CA GLU A 167 9.59 -18.26 -3.03
C GLU A 167 9.20 -16.77 -3.11
N LYS A 168 9.48 -16.09 -4.21
CA LYS A 168 9.05 -14.71 -4.47
C LYS A 168 7.55 -14.55 -4.37
N VAL A 169 6.78 -15.40 -5.04
CA VAL A 169 5.31 -15.36 -5.01
C VAL A 169 4.78 -15.71 -3.62
N ALA A 170 5.34 -16.71 -2.95
CA ALA A 170 4.95 -17.07 -1.60
C ALA A 170 5.25 -15.93 -0.60
N ARG A 171 6.43 -15.29 -0.71
CA ARG A 171 6.81 -14.14 0.10
C ARG A 171 5.87 -12.96 -0.13
N PHE A 172 5.57 -12.64 -1.36
CA PHE A 172 4.61 -11.59 -1.71
C PHE A 172 3.24 -11.81 -1.07
N LEU A 173 2.70 -13.03 -1.14
CA LEU A 173 1.42 -13.36 -0.51
C LEU A 173 1.50 -13.27 1.02
N TYR A 174 2.57 -13.77 1.62
CA TYR A 174 2.77 -13.71 3.07
C TYR A 174 2.88 -12.27 3.58
N ASP A 175 3.67 -11.42 2.92
CA ASP A 175 3.83 -10.03 3.29
C ASP A 175 2.52 -9.23 3.11
N LEU A 176 1.73 -9.58 2.08
CA LEU A 176 0.41 -8.99 1.87
C LEU A 176 -0.56 -9.35 3.01
N VAL A 177 -0.58 -10.62 3.44
CA VAL A 177 -1.37 -11.06 4.61
C VAL A 177 -0.97 -10.28 5.85
N LYS A 178 0.33 -10.19 6.17
CA LYS A 178 0.83 -9.43 7.32
C LYS A 178 0.39 -7.96 7.29
N ARG A 179 0.49 -7.30 6.13
CA ARG A 179 0.06 -5.90 5.95
C ARG A 179 -1.44 -5.72 6.18
N MET A 180 -2.26 -6.65 5.69
CA MET A 180 -3.72 -6.59 5.88
C MET A 180 -4.10 -6.84 7.34
N GLU A 181 -3.47 -7.77 8.02
CA GLU A 181 -3.69 -8.05 9.46
C GLU A 181 -3.32 -6.85 10.33
N SER A 182 -2.17 -6.24 10.11
CA SER A 182 -1.73 -5.06 10.87
C SER A 182 -2.66 -3.85 10.67
N SER A 183 -3.41 -3.84 9.58
CA SER A 183 -4.40 -2.81 9.26
C SER A 183 -5.83 -3.19 9.65
N HIS A 184 -6.02 -4.28 10.40
CA HIS A 184 -7.33 -4.82 10.81
C HIS A 184 -8.28 -5.16 9.65
N PHE A 185 -7.75 -5.37 8.45
CA PHE A 185 -8.54 -5.81 7.30
C PHE A 185 -8.73 -7.32 7.30
N ASN A 186 -9.82 -7.78 6.69
CA ASN A 186 -10.08 -9.20 6.54
C ASN A 186 -9.06 -9.83 5.56
N VAL A 187 -8.40 -10.89 6.00
CA VAL A 187 -7.38 -11.61 5.22
C VAL A 187 -7.87 -12.91 4.59
N SER A 188 -9.10 -13.31 4.87
CA SER A 188 -9.68 -14.55 4.34
C SER A 188 -11.10 -14.28 3.81
N PRO A 189 -11.30 -14.34 2.48
CA PRO A 189 -10.28 -14.45 1.44
C PRO A 189 -9.48 -13.16 1.22
N LEU A 190 -8.19 -13.30 0.94
CA LEU A 190 -7.32 -12.20 0.57
C LEU A 190 -7.72 -11.64 -0.80
N ASN A 191 -8.08 -10.36 -0.85
CA ASN A 191 -8.41 -9.69 -2.09
C ASN A 191 -7.14 -9.06 -2.70
N LEU A 192 -6.76 -9.51 -3.88
CA LEU A 192 -5.62 -8.97 -4.64
C LEU A 192 -6.13 -7.82 -5.51
N ALA A 193 -5.87 -6.58 -5.11
CA ALA A 193 -6.17 -5.41 -5.93
C ALA A 193 -5.35 -5.39 -7.23
N MET A 194 -4.09 -5.87 -7.16
CA MET A 194 -3.17 -5.98 -8.29
C MET A 194 -3.44 -7.23 -9.12
N ASN A 195 -3.32 -7.11 -10.44
CA ASN A 195 -3.45 -8.23 -11.36
C ASN A 195 -2.13 -9.03 -11.49
N ARG A 196 -2.13 -10.12 -12.27
CA ARG A 196 -0.94 -10.97 -12.45
C ARG A 196 0.21 -10.26 -13.17
N THR A 197 -0.08 -9.30 -14.03
CA THR A 197 0.92 -8.46 -14.69
C THR A 197 1.61 -7.56 -13.68
N ASP A 198 0.84 -6.89 -12.80
CA ASP A 198 1.39 -6.04 -11.74
C ASP A 198 2.30 -6.84 -10.80
N ILE A 199 1.88 -8.06 -10.42
CA ILE A 199 2.69 -8.96 -9.57
C ILE A 199 3.97 -9.38 -10.30
N ALA A 200 3.89 -9.67 -11.59
CA ALA A 200 5.05 -10.05 -12.40
C ALA A 200 6.06 -8.88 -12.50
N ASP A 201 5.58 -7.67 -12.79
CA ASP A 201 6.40 -6.46 -12.87
C ASP A 201 7.09 -6.16 -11.53
N HIS A 202 6.36 -6.37 -10.42
CA HIS A 202 6.91 -6.15 -9.08
C HIS A 202 7.97 -7.18 -8.68
N LEU A 203 7.78 -8.45 -9.04
CA LEU A 203 8.67 -9.54 -8.65
C LEU A 203 9.79 -9.82 -9.67
N GLY A 204 9.85 -9.07 -10.78
CA GLY A 204 10.80 -9.29 -11.86
C GLY A 204 10.63 -10.67 -12.52
N LEU A 205 9.38 -11.08 -12.73
CA LEU A 205 9.00 -12.37 -13.33
C LEU A 205 8.15 -12.14 -14.59
N THR A 206 7.91 -13.22 -15.35
CA THR A 206 6.89 -13.18 -16.41
C THR A 206 5.51 -13.55 -15.85
N ILE A 207 4.44 -13.11 -16.52
CA ILE A 207 3.04 -13.39 -16.12
C ILE A 207 2.79 -14.90 -16.06
N GLU A 208 3.37 -15.66 -17.01
CA GLU A 208 3.27 -17.13 -17.08
C GLU A 208 3.96 -17.76 -15.88
N THR A 209 5.11 -17.23 -15.47
CA THR A 209 5.84 -17.72 -14.29
C THR A 209 5.04 -17.48 -13.02
N VAL A 210 4.48 -16.28 -12.84
CA VAL A 210 3.59 -15.97 -11.71
C VAL A 210 2.40 -16.93 -11.71
N SER A 211 1.72 -17.11 -12.84
CA SER A 211 0.56 -18.00 -12.96
C SER A 211 0.91 -19.46 -12.62
N ARG A 212 2.08 -19.95 -13.07
CA ARG A 212 2.57 -21.29 -12.71
C ARG A 212 2.86 -21.42 -11.22
N CYS A 213 3.44 -20.39 -10.59
CA CYS A 213 3.69 -20.38 -9.15
C CYS A 213 2.39 -20.45 -8.34
N PHE A 214 1.36 -19.66 -8.72
CA PHE A 214 0.04 -19.75 -8.07
C PHE A 214 -0.59 -21.15 -8.22
N SER A 215 -0.51 -21.76 -9.41
CA SER A 215 -1.00 -23.13 -9.66
C SER A 215 -0.26 -24.15 -8.81
N LYS A 216 1.06 -23.99 -8.65
CA LYS A 216 1.89 -24.88 -7.81
C LYS A 216 1.55 -24.74 -6.34
N LEU A 217 1.41 -23.52 -5.81
CA LEU A 217 0.98 -23.29 -4.42
C LEU A 217 -0.42 -23.87 -4.15
N LYS A 218 -1.33 -23.75 -5.13
CA LYS A 218 -2.66 -24.40 -5.06
C LYS A 218 -2.54 -25.93 -5.00
N ALA A 219 -1.75 -26.53 -5.89
CA ALA A 219 -1.55 -27.99 -5.93
C ALA A 219 -0.92 -28.53 -4.65
N GLN A 220 -0.09 -27.74 -3.96
CA GLN A 220 0.50 -28.07 -2.67
C GLN A 220 -0.43 -27.83 -1.47
N GLY A 221 -1.69 -27.38 -1.69
CA GLY A 221 -2.64 -27.10 -0.61
C GLY A 221 -2.28 -25.88 0.25
N VAL A 222 -1.40 -25.01 -0.23
CA VAL A 222 -1.01 -23.79 0.49
C VAL A 222 -2.06 -22.72 0.36
N ILE A 223 -2.63 -22.59 -0.85
CA ILE A 223 -3.64 -21.58 -1.18
C ILE A 223 -4.81 -22.21 -1.93
N GLN A 224 -5.98 -21.54 -1.89
CA GLN A 224 -7.12 -21.78 -2.76
C GLN A 224 -7.37 -20.54 -3.62
N LEU A 225 -7.52 -20.73 -4.92
CA LEU A 225 -7.92 -19.66 -5.82
C LEU A 225 -9.47 -19.65 -5.90
N ILE A 226 -10.09 -18.62 -5.33
CA ILE A 226 -11.55 -18.43 -5.35
C ILE A 226 -11.94 -17.75 -6.67
N SER A 227 -11.15 -16.76 -7.10
CA SER A 227 -11.25 -16.08 -8.39
C SER A 227 -9.87 -15.62 -8.86
N ASN A 228 -9.80 -14.88 -9.96
CA ASN A 228 -8.53 -14.32 -10.46
C ASN A 228 -7.86 -13.37 -9.48
N ASN A 229 -8.64 -12.71 -8.62
CA ASN A 229 -8.20 -11.70 -7.66
C ASN A 229 -8.54 -12.03 -6.20
N LYS A 230 -9.09 -13.23 -5.90
CA LYS A 230 -9.38 -13.66 -4.53
C LYS A 230 -8.67 -14.97 -4.23
N VAL A 231 -7.85 -14.95 -3.20
CA VAL A 231 -7.00 -16.08 -2.77
C VAL A 231 -7.26 -16.36 -1.30
N ASP A 232 -7.52 -17.60 -0.95
CA ASP A 232 -7.59 -18.04 0.43
C ASP A 232 -6.29 -18.73 0.82
N ILE A 233 -5.76 -18.44 2.01
CA ILE A 233 -4.54 -19.05 2.53
C ILE A 233 -4.95 -20.24 3.39
N LEU A 234 -4.77 -21.44 2.86
CA LEU A 234 -5.15 -22.68 3.56
C LEU A 234 -4.13 -23.15 4.58
N ASN A 235 -2.85 -22.90 4.31
CA ASN A 235 -1.75 -23.33 5.20
C ASN A 235 -0.70 -22.21 5.31
N ARG A 236 -0.84 -21.41 6.37
CA ARG A 236 0.02 -20.26 6.63
C ARG A 236 1.46 -20.64 6.98
N ASP A 237 1.64 -21.72 7.74
CA ASP A 237 2.97 -22.17 8.15
C ASP A 237 3.77 -22.68 6.95
N LEU A 238 3.12 -23.43 6.07
CA LEU A 238 3.75 -23.88 4.82
C LEU A 238 4.03 -22.71 3.88
N LEU A 239 3.13 -21.69 3.82
CA LEU A 239 3.38 -20.46 3.07
C LEU A 239 4.62 -19.73 3.61
N LYS A 240 4.77 -19.61 4.95
CA LYS A 240 5.92 -19.00 5.60
C LYS A 240 7.22 -19.77 5.28
N GLN A 241 7.18 -21.10 5.33
CA GLN A 241 8.34 -21.95 4.96
C GLN A 241 8.76 -21.75 3.50
N ILE A 242 7.80 -21.78 2.55
CA ILE A 242 8.09 -21.57 1.12
C ILE A 242 8.59 -20.15 0.86
N ALA A 243 8.10 -19.17 1.59
CA ALA A 243 8.54 -17.78 1.50
C ALA A 243 10.00 -17.55 1.96
N ALA A 244 10.70 -18.60 2.42
CA ALA A 244 12.07 -18.54 2.92
C ALA A 244 12.29 -17.47 3.99
N ILE A 245 11.29 -17.30 4.87
CA ILE A 245 11.39 -16.36 5.99
C ILE A 245 12.12 -17.07 7.12
N ALA A 246 13.29 -16.56 7.49
CA ALA A 246 13.97 -16.99 8.71
C ALA A 246 13.03 -16.80 9.92
N ASN A 247 13.11 -17.69 10.89
CA ASN A 247 12.37 -17.51 12.14
C ASN A 247 12.74 -16.13 12.69
N GLU A 248 11.73 -15.29 12.94
CA GLU A 248 11.93 -14.02 13.62
C GLU A 248 12.65 -14.37 14.93
N ILE A 249 13.81 -13.77 15.13
CA ILE A 249 14.50 -13.81 16.41
C ILE A 249 13.65 -12.91 17.30
N ASP A 250 12.92 -13.50 18.26
CA ASP A 250 12.13 -12.82 19.29
C ASP A 250 13.00 -11.83 20.09
#